data_d9ec5b81f0934b48fd2a164e231924ca
#
_entry.id   d9ec5b81f0934b48fd2a164e231924ca
#
_cell.length_a   1.000
_cell.length_b   1.000
_cell.length_c   1.000
_cell.angle_alpha   90.00
_cell.angle_beta   90.00
_cell.angle_gamma   90.00
#
_symmetry.space_group_name_H-M   'P 1'
#
loop_
_entity.id
_entity.type
_entity.pdbx_description
1 polymer ?
#
loop_
_entity_poly.entity_id
_entity_poly.type
_entity_poly.pdbx_seq_one_letter_code
_entity_poly.pdbx_strand_id
1 'polypeptide(L)'
;MSLIHYEKDFNKLIEKDAIVDFYASWCGPCKMFWPIFEEVSEEYDMNFVKIDVDKNDDIAREYGVMSIPTIILFKDGKEIKRFTGFMMKEDLIKFIK
;
A
#
# COMPACT_ATOMS: atom_id res chain seq x y z
N MET A 1 3.16 2.04 15.95
CA MET A 1 2.59 2.53 14.68
C MET A 1 3.05 1.67 13.54
N SER A 2 2.13 1.34 12.64
CA SER A 2 2.39 0.40 11.56
C SER A 2 2.71 1.06 10.23
N LEU A 3 2.60 2.39 10.15
CA LEU A 3 2.80 3.13 8.90
C LEU A 3 4.27 3.29 8.57
N ILE A 4 4.65 2.89 7.36
CA ILE A 4 6.03 2.94 6.89
C ILE A 4 6.08 3.67 5.56
N HIS A 5 6.93 4.70 5.47
CA HIS A 5 7.23 5.34 4.20
C HIS A 5 8.42 4.59 3.60
N TYR A 6 8.19 3.91 2.47
CA TYR A 6 9.19 3.03 1.90
C TYR A 6 10.48 3.76 1.52
N GLU A 7 11.62 3.18 1.91
CA GLU A 7 12.92 3.66 1.50
C GLU A 7 13.76 2.54 0.89
N LYS A 8 13.74 1.36 1.52
CA LYS A 8 14.55 0.23 1.06
C LYS A 8 14.05 -1.08 1.68
N ASP A 9 14.61 -2.19 1.21
CA ASP A 9 14.35 -3.53 1.76
C ASP A 9 12.90 -3.97 1.64
N PHE A 10 12.34 -3.83 0.44
CA PHE A 10 10.94 -4.16 0.20
C PHE A 10 10.60 -5.60 0.60
N ASN A 11 11.44 -6.55 0.20
CA ASN A 11 11.16 -7.97 0.50
C ASN A 11 11.05 -8.24 1.99
N LYS A 12 11.82 -7.51 2.78
CA LYS A 12 11.78 -7.65 4.24
C LYS A 12 10.46 -7.12 4.80
N LEU A 13 9.96 -6.06 4.23
CA LEU A 13 8.71 -5.42 4.70
C LEU A 13 7.49 -6.29 4.44
N ILE A 14 7.53 -7.15 3.43
CA ILE A 14 6.40 -8.01 3.06
C ILE A 14 6.55 -9.46 3.52
N GLU A 15 7.59 -9.76 4.29
CA GLU A 15 7.82 -11.14 4.78
C GLU A 15 6.64 -11.68 5.57
N LYS A 16 6.00 -10.80 6.34
CA LYS A 16 4.80 -11.12 7.09
C LYS A 16 3.61 -10.45 6.40
N ASP A 17 2.57 -10.18 7.15
CA ASP A 17 1.40 -9.48 6.61
C ASP A 17 1.75 -8.03 6.36
N ALA A 18 1.49 -7.55 5.16
CA ALA A 18 1.72 -6.15 4.80
C ALA A 18 0.69 -5.69 3.80
N ILE A 19 0.34 -4.41 3.87
CA ILE A 19 -0.49 -3.78 2.87
C ILE A 19 0.28 -2.60 2.29
N VAL A 20 0.35 -2.54 0.97
CA VAL A 20 1.20 -1.58 0.28
C VAL A 20 0.35 -0.66 -0.59
N ASP A 21 0.53 0.65 -0.39
CA ASP A 21 -0.14 1.70 -1.15
C ASP A 21 0.86 2.31 -2.14
N PHE A 22 0.68 1.99 -3.42
CA PHE A 22 1.48 2.59 -4.51
C PHE A 22 0.81 3.89 -4.92
N TYR A 23 1.52 5.00 -4.78
CA TYR A 23 0.96 6.33 -5.00
C TYR A 23 1.94 7.24 -5.73
N ALA A 24 1.46 8.42 -6.14
CA ALA A 24 2.30 9.51 -6.62
C ALA A 24 1.86 10.79 -5.94
N SER A 25 2.80 11.71 -5.74
CA SER A 25 2.52 12.96 -5.03
C SER A 25 1.54 13.87 -5.79
N TRP A 26 1.45 13.73 -7.12
CA TRP A 26 0.57 14.54 -7.96
C TRP A 26 -0.83 13.93 -8.13
N CYS A 27 -1.07 12.79 -7.55
CA CYS A 27 -2.31 12.03 -7.77
C CYS A 27 -3.38 12.45 -6.75
N GLY A 28 -4.48 13.04 -7.24
CA GLY A 28 -5.57 13.49 -6.37
C GLY A 28 -6.20 12.38 -5.55
N PRO A 29 -6.68 11.29 -6.18
CA PRO A 29 -7.26 10.17 -5.43
C PRO A 29 -6.29 9.54 -4.43
N CYS A 30 -5.00 9.52 -4.74
CA CYS A 30 -3.97 9.04 -3.80
C CYS A 30 -3.96 9.89 -2.54
N LYS A 31 -4.00 11.22 -2.71
CA LYS A 31 -3.98 12.15 -1.58
C LYS A 31 -5.22 12.01 -0.72
N MET A 32 -6.36 11.76 -1.34
CA MET A 32 -7.62 11.55 -0.60
C MET A 32 -7.58 10.25 0.20
N PHE A 33 -6.86 9.26 -0.28
CA PHE A 33 -6.74 7.96 0.37
C PHE A 33 -5.76 7.99 1.55
N TRP A 34 -4.77 8.88 1.53
CA TRP A 34 -3.72 8.90 2.56
C TRP A 34 -4.25 8.95 4.00
N PRO A 35 -5.17 9.87 4.36
CA PRO A 35 -5.64 9.89 5.76
C PRO A 35 -6.37 8.62 6.15
N ILE A 36 -7.05 7.98 5.20
CA ILE A 36 -7.74 6.72 5.46
C ILE A 36 -6.73 5.62 5.74
N PHE A 37 -5.70 5.52 4.92
CA PHE A 37 -4.65 4.52 5.07
C PHE A 37 -3.91 4.69 6.40
N GLU A 38 -3.59 5.94 6.74
CA GLU A 38 -2.91 6.24 7.99
C GLU A 38 -3.78 5.91 9.20
N GLU A 39 -5.05 6.26 9.14
CA GLU A 39 -5.97 5.98 10.25
C GLU A 39 -6.08 4.48 10.50
N VAL A 40 -6.27 3.69 9.45
CA VAL A 40 -6.41 2.24 9.60
C VAL A 40 -5.09 1.62 10.07
N SER A 41 -3.95 2.19 9.68
CA SER A 41 -2.65 1.68 10.11
C SER A 41 -2.48 1.70 11.61
N GLU A 42 -3.19 2.58 12.30
CA GLU A 42 -3.12 2.66 13.76
C GLU A 42 -3.97 1.59 14.44
N GLU A 43 -4.85 0.94 13.69
CA GLU A 43 -5.76 -0.08 14.23
C GLU A 43 -5.27 -1.51 14.02
N TYR A 44 -4.24 -1.70 13.21
CA TYR A 44 -3.75 -3.03 12.85
C TYR A 44 -2.26 -3.15 13.09
N ASP A 45 -1.82 -4.36 13.47
CA ASP A 45 -0.44 -4.65 13.82
C ASP A 45 0.31 -5.31 12.65
N MET A 46 0.08 -4.81 11.45
CA MET A 46 0.79 -5.27 10.26
C MET A 46 1.45 -4.07 9.59
N ASN A 47 2.37 -4.31 8.66
CA ASN A 47 3.04 -3.22 7.98
C ASN A 47 2.10 -2.54 6.98
N PHE A 48 1.95 -1.22 7.12
CA PHE A 48 1.24 -0.37 6.15
C PHE A 48 2.30 0.45 5.45
N VAL A 49 2.60 0.10 4.20
CA VAL A 49 3.74 0.66 3.48
C VAL A 49 3.26 1.58 2.36
N LYS A 50 3.80 2.80 2.33
CA LYS A 50 3.51 3.76 1.26
C LYS A 50 4.72 3.82 0.32
N ILE A 51 4.48 3.61 -0.97
CA ILE A 51 5.54 3.64 -1.98
C ILE A 51 5.23 4.67 -3.05
N ASP A 52 6.11 5.65 -3.21
CA ASP A 52 6.02 6.64 -4.28
C ASP A 52 6.52 6.02 -5.57
N VAL A 53 5.64 5.83 -6.55
CA VAL A 53 6.00 5.16 -7.81
C VAL A 53 6.97 5.97 -8.66
N ASP A 54 7.01 7.29 -8.48
CA ASP A 54 7.95 8.13 -9.23
C ASP A 54 9.38 7.95 -8.73
N LYS A 55 9.54 7.61 -7.46
CA LYS A 55 10.84 7.37 -6.86
C LYS A 55 11.25 5.90 -6.89
N ASN A 56 10.30 5.00 -7.11
CA ASN A 56 10.51 3.55 -7.04
C ASN A 56 9.81 2.85 -8.18
N ASP A 57 10.08 3.30 -9.41
CA ASP A 57 9.40 2.76 -10.58
C ASP A 57 9.78 1.30 -10.86
N ASP A 58 10.95 0.86 -10.39
CA ASP A 58 11.37 -0.53 -10.53
C ASP A 58 10.43 -1.48 -9.78
N ILE A 59 10.07 -1.13 -8.54
CA ILE A 59 9.15 -1.95 -7.76
C ILE A 59 7.75 -1.91 -8.36
N ALA A 60 7.30 -0.73 -8.77
CA ALA A 60 5.99 -0.59 -9.41
C ALA A 60 5.89 -1.47 -10.66
N ARG A 61 6.94 -1.50 -11.46
CA ARG A 61 6.97 -2.34 -12.67
C ARG A 61 7.03 -3.81 -12.34
N GLU A 62 7.78 -4.18 -11.32
CA GLU A 62 7.90 -5.57 -10.90
C GLU A 62 6.53 -6.15 -10.56
N TYR A 63 5.67 -5.36 -9.93
CA TYR A 63 4.34 -5.81 -9.53
C TYR A 63 3.24 -5.40 -10.51
N GLY A 64 3.64 -4.87 -11.67
CA GLY A 64 2.68 -4.54 -12.72
C GLY A 64 1.71 -3.44 -12.35
N VAL A 65 2.15 -2.47 -11.55
CA VAL A 65 1.32 -1.34 -11.15
C VAL A 65 1.29 -0.34 -12.30
N MET A 66 0.13 -0.20 -12.94
CA MET A 66 -0.05 0.66 -14.10
C MET A 66 -0.95 1.86 -13.81
N SER A 67 -1.70 1.81 -12.75
CA SER A 67 -2.60 2.89 -12.33
C SER A 67 -2.43 3.11 -10.83
N ILE A 68 -2.68 4.32 -10.38
CA ILE A 68 -2.55 4.67 -8.96
C ILE A 68 -3.81 5.38 -8.46
N PRO A 69 -4.14 5.21 -7.18
CA PRO A 69 -3.46 4.34 -6.22
C PRO A 69 -3.73 2.86 -6.51
N THR A 70 -2.76 2.02 -6.26
CA THR A 70 -2.95 0.57 -6.27
C THR A 70 -2.56 0.05 -4.90
N ILE A 71 -3.47 -0.69 -4.29
CA ILE A 71 -3.28 -1.25 -2.96
C ILE A 71 -3.11 -2.75 -3.09
N ILE A 72 -2.02 -3.28 -2.55
CA ILE A 72 -1.73 -4.72 -2.62
C ILE A 72 -1.56 -5.28 -1.23
N LEU A 73 -2.27 -6.38 -0.95
CA LEU A 73 -2.13 -7.10 0.31
C LEU A 73 -1.14 -8.24 0.12
N PHE A 74 -0.12 -8.28 0.97
CA PHE A 74 0.91 -9.33 0.97
C PHE A 74 0.79 -10.20 2.20
N LYS A 75 1.07 -11.48 2.03
CA LYS A 75 1.15 -12.42 3.14
C LYS A 75 2.28 -13.39 2.85
N ASP A 76 3.23 -13.51 3.78
CA ASP A 76 4.40 -14.40 3.65
C ASP A 76 5.17 -14.13 2.35
N GLY A 77 5.34 -12.85 2.02
CA GLY A 77 6.11 -12.43 0.86
C GLY A 77 5.38 -12.51 -0.46
N LYS A 78 4.11 -12.91 -0.47
CA LYS A 78 3.35 -13.12 -1.70
C LYS A 78 2.15 -12.19 -1.79
N GLU A 79 1.88 -11.71 -2.99
CA GLU A 79 0.69 -10.93 -3.26
C GLU A 79 -0.55 -11.83 -3.12
N ILE A 80 -1.49 -11.42 -2.25
CA ILE A 80 -2.73 -12.16 -2.04
C ILE A 80 -3.84 -11.59 -2.91
N LYS A 81 -3.96 -10.25 -2.92
CA LYS A 81 -4.97 -9.57 -3.73
C LYS A 81 -4.59 -8.11 -3.88
N ARG A 82 -5.22 -7.45 -4.86
CA ARG A 82 -4.97 -6.03 -5.09
C ARG A 82 -6.26 -5.31 -5.46
N PHE A 83 -6.25 -4.00 -5.25
CA PHE A 83 -7.34 -3.13 -5.65
C PHE A 83 -6.74 -1.86 -6.23
N THR A 84 -7.27 -1.41 -7.37
CA THR A 84 -6.81 -0.17 -8.02
C THR A 84 -7.89 0.88 -7.88
N GLY A 85 -7.54 2.03 -7.32
CA GLY A 85 -8.45 3.14 -7.13
C GLY A 85 -8.64 3.50 -5.67
N PHE A 86 -9.47 4.49 -5.43
CA PHE A 86 -9.77 4.99 -4.10
C PHE A 86 -10.66 4.02 -3.32
N MET A 87 -10.38 3.86 -2.03
CA MET A 87 -11.23 3.07 -1.12
C MET A 87 -11.65 3.91 0.08
N MET A 88 -12.90 3.73 0.49
CA MET A 88 -13.36 4.25 1.78
C MET A 88 -12.80 3.38 2.91
N LYS A 89 -12.88 3.89 4.13
CA LYS A 89 -12.32 3.18 5.28
C LYS A 89 -12.89 1.77 5.45
N GLU A 90 -14.21 1.63 5.33
CA GLU A 90 -14.86 0.33 5.49
C GLU A 90 -14.37 -0.68 4.46
N ASP A 91 -14.15 -0.21 3.23
CA ASP A 91 -13.69 -1.08 2.16
C ASP A 91 -12.24 -1.52 2.38
N LEU A 92 -11.43 -0.62 2.91
CA LEU A 92 -10.04 -0.98 3.24
C LEU A 92 -10.01 -2.03 4.35
N ILE A 93 -10.83 -1.87 5.36
CA ILE A 93 -10.91 -2.83 6.46
C ILE A 93 -11.34 -4.21 5.95
N LYS A 94 -12.35 -4.26 5.07
CA LYS A 94 -12.78 -5.52 4.46
C LYS A 94 -11.70 -6.12 3.59
N PHE A 95 -10.95 -5.28 2.90
CA PHE A 95 -9.86 -5.73 2.03
C PHE A 95 -8.76 -6.42 2.82
N ILE A 96 -8.45 -5.90 4.01
CA ILE A 96 -7.41 -6.45 4.88
C ILE A 96 -7.84 -7.80 5.48
N LYS A 97 -9.10 -7.95 5.75
CA LYS A 97 -9.64 -9.21 6.31
C LYS A 97 -9.79 -10.28 5.22
#